data_81b8e69a4c68e82c1e8cca0d9ed848de
#
_entry.id   81b8e69a4c68e82c1e8cca0d9ed848de
#
_cell.length_a   1.000
_cell.length_b   1.000
_cell.length_c   1.000
_cell.angle_alpha   90.00
_cell.angle_beta   90.00
_cell.angle_gamma   90.00
#
_symmetry.space_group_name_H-M   'P 1'
#
loop_
_entity.id
_entity.type
_entity.pdbx_description
1 polymer ?
#
loop_
_entity_poly.entity_id
_entity_poly.type
_entity_poly.pdbx_seq_one_letter_code
_entity_poly.pdbx_strand_id
1 'polypeptide(L)'
;QMPDFESAQWLAEQLGEDYDKPFFMVGGFLRPHVPWHVPQKWFDMHPIEGIELPPYFKGDLNDVPEIAKAVTELPMMPTTEWAIENDEWKKMVQAYLASISFVDSCVGTVLDALENSQYAENTAVVLWGDHGYQLGEKSKFAKMALWERATRTPLIIKPPKSSTKQV
;
A
#
# COMPACT_ATOMS: atom_id res chain seq x y z
N GLN A 1 -19.38 -5.64 1.66
CA GLN A 1 -18.77 -4.36 1.27
C GLN A 1 -17.35 -4.33 1.85
N MET A 2 -16.41 -3.65 1.18
CA MET A 2 -15.00 -3.62 1.62
C MET A 2 -14.79 -2.41 2.54
N PRO A 3 -14.18 -2.57 3.73
CA PRO A 3 -13.99 -1.46 4.69
C PRO A 3 -13.29 -0.24 4.08
N ASP A 4 -12.25 -0.45 3.26
CA ASP A 4 -11.53 0.65 2.61
C ASP A 4 -12.42 1.48 1.67
N PHE A 5 -13.35 0.81 0.98
CA PHE A 5 -14.32 1.48 0.13
C PHE A 5 -15.33 2.30 0.97
N GLU A 6 -15.79 1.78 2.10
CA GLU A 6 -16.66 2.51 3.02
C GLU A 6 -15.96 3.75 3.61
N SER A 7 -14.68 3.60 3.98
CA SER A 7 -13.85 4.72 4.44
C SER A 7 -13.71 5.80 3.36
N ALA A 8 -13.47 5.40 2.11
CA ALA A 8 -13.35 6.34 1.00
C ALA A 8 -14.66 7.08 0.72
N GLN A 9 -15.79 6.38 0.75
CA GLN A 9 -17.11 6.98 0.56
C GLN A 9 -17.43 7.99 1.68
N TRP A 10 -17.20 7.61 2.93
CA TRP A 10 -17.41 8.51 4.06
C TRP A 10 -16.57 9.79 3.95
N LEU A 11 -15.28 9.66 3.60
CA LEU A 11 -14.40 10.82 3.37
C LEU A 11 -14.90 11.70 2.24
N ALA A 12 -15.37 11.09 1.14
CA ALA A 12 -15.93 11.83 0.02
C ALA A 12 -17.22 12.59 0.41
N GLU A 13 -18.09 11.99 1.22
CA GLU A 13 -19.28 12.63 1.78
C GLU A 13 -18.90 13.82 2.68
N GLN A 14 -17.91 13.64 3.57
CA GLN A 14 -17.43 14.74 4.42
C GLN A 14 -16.86 15.91 3.61
N LEU A 15 -16.20 15.67 2.49
CA LEU A 15 -15.68 16.73 1.62
C LEU A 15 -16.79 17.49 0.87
N GLY A 16 -18.01 16.95 0.85
CA GLY A 16 -19.20 17.63 0.32
C GLY A 16 -19.90 18.54 1.34
N GLU A 17 -19.55 18.46 2.63
CA GLU A 17 -20.17 19.27 3.67
C GLU A 17 -19.59 20.69 3.72
N ASP A 18 -20.37 21.64 4.26
CA ASP A 18 -19.93 23.01 4.46
C ASP A 18 -19.29 23.19 5.85
N TYR A 19 -18.01 23.61 5.86
CA TYR A 19 -17.28 23.91 7.09
C TYR A 19 -17.03 25.41 7.20
N ASP A 20 -17.41 25.99 8.33
CA ASP A 20 -17.17 27.41 8.67
C ASP A 20 -15.75 27.68 9.18
N LYS A 21 -14.96 26.64 9.43
CA LYS A 21 -13.59 26.68 9.94
C LYS A 21 -12.66 25.77 9.14
N PRO A 22 -11.33 26.03 9.17
CA PRO A 22 -10.37 25.08 8.64
C PRO A 22 -10.53 23.70 9.28
N PHE A 23 -10.43 22.65 8.47
CA PHE A 23 -10.51 21.26 8.94
C PHE A 23 -9.16 20.54 8.79
N PHE A 24 -9.00 19.51 9.59
CA PHE A 24 -7.99 18.48 9.43
C PHE A 24 -8.69 17.12 9.35
N MET A 25 -8.61 16.48 8.20
CA MET A 25 -9.30 15.22 7.93
C MET A 25 -8.27 14.12 7.67
N VAL A 26 -8.45 12.96 8.30
CA VAL A 26 -7.56 11.80 8.16
C VAL A 26 -8.38 10.59 7.75
N GLY A 27 -7.96 9.93 6.69
CA GLY A 27 -8.51 8.66 6.23
C GLY A 27 -7.46 7.56 6.28
N GLY A 28 -7.83 6.40 6.79
CA GLY A 28 -6.97 5.22 6.82
C GLY A 28 -7.54 4.10 5.96
N PHE A 29 -6.65 3.43 5.22
CA PHE A 29 -6.96 2.26 4.41
C PHE A 29 -6.16 1.05 4.89
N LEU A 30 -6.81 -0.10 4.94
CA LEU A 30 -6.19 -1.33 5.42
C LEU A 30 -5.34 -2.01 4.35
N ARG A 31 -5.79 -1.96 3.07
CA ARG A 31 -5.05 -2.61 2.00
C ARG A 31 -3.76 -1.83 1.68
N PRO A 32 -2.68 -2.53 1.33
CA PRO A 32 -2.55 -3.96 0.98
C PRO A 32 -2.24 -4.91 2.15
N HIS A 33 -2.72 -4.68 3.36
CA HIS A 33 -2.55 -5.63 4.46
C HIS A 33 -3.17 -7.00 4.14
N VAL A 34 -2.52 -8.07 4.57
CA VAL A 34 -3.07 -9.44 4.48
C VAL A 34 -4.34 -9.60 5.34
N PRO A 35 -5.28 -10.50 4.99
CA PRO A 35 -5.34 -11.31 3.77
C PRO A 35 -5.67 -10.46 2.54
N TRP A 36 -5.07 -10.77 1.39
CA TRP A 36 -5.26 -10.00 0.15
C TRP A 36 -6.56 -10.37 -0.56
N HIS A 37 -7.67 -10.17 0.12
CA HIS A 37 -9.00 -10.42 -0.42
C HIS A 37 -9.56 -9.12 -1.02
N VAL A 38 -9.59 -9.04 -2.34
CA VAL A 38 -10.20 -7.95 -3.11
C VAL A 38 -11.04 -8.55 -4.26
N PRO A 39 -12.01 -7.81 -4.82
CA PRO A 39 -12.80 -8.28 -5.95
C PRO A 39 -11.96 -8.71 -7.16
N GLN A 40 -12.43 -9.74 -7.88
CA GLN A 40 -11.73 -10.37 -9.01
C GLN A 40 -11.24 -9.37 -10.06
N LYS A 41 -12.02 -8.32 -10.36
CA LYS A 41 -11.65 -7.29 -11.32
C LYS A 41 -10.26 -6.67 -11.09
N TRP A 42 -9.78 -6.65 -9.85
CA TRP A 42 -8.46 -6.11 -9.51
C TRP A 42 -7.35 -7.11 -9.80
N PHE A 43 -7.62 -8.41 -9.67
CA PHE A 43 -6.71 -9.47 -10.12
C PHE A 43 -6.59 -9.50 -11.64
N ASP A 44 -7.69 -9.25 -12.35
CA ASP A 44 -7.73 -9.25 -13.82
C ASP A 44 -6.86 -8.13 -14.42
N MET A 45 -6.57 -7.07 -13.67
CA MET A 45 -5.64 -6.01 -14.07
C MET A 45 -4.16 -6.47 -14.05
N HIS A 46 -3.85 -7.58 -13.38
CA HIS A 46 -2.51 -8.11 -13.19
C HIS A 46 -2.44 -9.58 -13.63
N PRO A 47 -2.49 -9.88 -14.95
CA PRO A 47 -2.39 -11.26 -15.45
C PRO A 47 -1.13 -11.95 -14.93
N ILE A 48 -1.26 -13.20 -14.48
CA ILE A 48 -0.17 -13.93 -13.80
C ILE A 48 1.07 -14.10 -14.69
N GLU A 49 0.87 -14.18 -16.00
CA GLU A 49 1.93 -14.31 -16.99
C GLU A 49 2.83 -13.07 -17.06
N GLY A 50 2.24 -11.90 -16.78
CA GLY A 50 2.94 -10.61 -16.78
C GLY A 50 3.57 -10.25 -15.44
N ILE A 51 3.41 -11.07 -14.39
CA ILE A 51 4.00 -10.78 -13.07
C ILE A 51 5.50 -10.94 -13.10
N GLU A 52 6.19 -9.85 -12.85
CA GLU A 52 7.64 -9.82 -12.58
C GLU A 52 7.88 -10.08 -11.09
N LEU A 53 8.73 -11.06 -10.80
CA LEU A 53 9.08 -11.38 -9.42
C LEU A 53 10.17 -10.43 -8.90
N PRO A 54 10.12 -10.07 -7.61
CA PRO A 54 11.24 -9.37 -6.98
C PRO A 54 12.55 -10.17 -7.08
N PRO A 55 13.70 -9.49 -7.06
CA PRO A 55 14.98 -10.17 -7.06
C PRO A 55 15.12 -11.08 -5.83
N TYR A 56 15.55 -12.31 -6.06
CA TYR A 56 15.80 -13.30 -5.04
C TYR A 56 17.20 -13.89 -5.17
N PHE A 57 17.86 -14.02 -4.05
CA PHE A 57 19.15 -14.67 -3.96
C PHE A 57 19.13 -15.72 -2.82
N LYS A 58 19.30 -16.99 -3.19
CA LYS A 58 19.37 -18.08 -2.22
C LYS A 58 20.61 -17.90 -1.35
N GLY A 59 20.41 -17.82 -0.03
CA GLY A 59 21.49 -17.54 0.92
C GLY A 59 21.76 -16.06 1.16
N ASP A 60 20.87 -15.16 0.76
CA ASP A 60 20.94 -13.72 0.99
C ASP A 60 21.08 -13.30 2.48
N LEU A 61 20.81 -14.23 3.39
CA LEU A 61 21.00 -14.05 4.84
C LEU A 61 22.28 -14.68 5.38
N ASN A 62 23.19 -15.22 4.55
CA ASN A 62 24.36 -15.94 5.03
C ASN A 62 25.43 -15.02 5.64
N ASP A 63 25.48 -13.76 5.24
CA ASP A 63 26.44 -12.75 5.67
C ASP A 63 25.90 -11.83 6.78
N VAL A 64 24.69 -12.07 7.27
CA VAL A 64 24.08 -11.25 8.33
C VAL A 64 24.23 -11.89 9.71
N PRO A 65 24.28 -11.10 10.80
CA PRO A 65 24.31 -11.61 12.16
C PRO A 65 23.07 -12.46 12.50
N GLU A 66 23.22 -13.44 13.38
CA GLU A 66 22.13 -14.33 13.82
C GLU A 66 20.91 -13.56 14.36
N ILE A 67 21.11 -12.45 15.03
CA ILE A 67 20.01 -11.60 15.50
C ILE A 67 19.16 -11.04 14.35
N ALA A 68 19.78 -10.72 13.22
CA ALA A 68 19.05 -10.25 12.04
C ALA A 68 18.22 -11.37 11.39
N LYS A 69 18.71 -12.61 11.42
CA LYS A 69 17.93 -13.79 11.00
C LYS A 69 16.75 -14.02 11.93
N ALA A 70 16.98 -14.01 13.24
CA ALA A 70 15.93 -14.23 14.24
C ALA A 70 14.79 -13.20 14.16
N VAL A 71 15.10 -11.92 13.90
CA VAL A 71 14.09 -10.87 13.67
C VAL A 71 13.33 -11.11 12.37
N THR A 72 13.94 -11.77 11.40
CA THR A 72 13.32 -12.07 10.10
C THR A 72 12.39 -13.29 10.16
N GLU A 73 12.64 -14.23 11.04
CA GLU A 73 11.84 -15.46 11.18
C GLU A 73 10.47 -15.16 11.80
N LEU A 74 9.40 -15.46 11.04
CA LEU A 74 8.01 -15.35 11.49
C LEU A 74 7.27 -16.63 11.18
N PRO A 75 6.87 -17.41 12.19
CA PRO A 75 6.25 -18.72 12.00
C PRO A 75 4.96 -18.73 11.19
N MET A 76 4.28 -17.59 11.08
CA MET A 76 2.98 -17.45 10.38
C MET A 76 3.10 -17.08 8.90
N MET A 77 4.30 -16.81 8.40
CA MET A 77 4.50 -16.36 7.03
C MET A 77 5.32 -17.40 6.26
N PRO A 78 4.97 -17.67 4.99
CA PRO A 78 5.76 -18.57 4.16
C PRO A 78 7.12 -17.96 3.86
N THR A 79 8.10 -18.84 3.59
CA THR A 79 9.39 -18.42 3.05
C THR A 79 9.33 -18.35 1.52
N THR A 80 10.31 -17.70 0.91
CA THR A 80 10.39 -17.63 -0.55
C THR A 80 10.69 -18.97 -1.16
N GLU A 81 11.50 -19.80 -0.49
CA GLU A 81 11.74 -21.18 -0.88
C GLU A 81 10.44 -21.99 -0.96
N TRP A 82 9.60 -21.89 0.07
CA TRP A 82 8.28 -22.53 0.06
C TRP A 82 7.41 -22.03 -1.10
N ALA A 83 7.40 -20.74 -1.35
CA ALA A 83 6.60 -20.13 -2.43
C ALA A 83 7.08 -20.58 -3.82
N ILE A 84 8.38 -20.80 -4.00
CA ILE A 84 8.99 -21.35 -5.23
C ILE A 84 8.58 -22.82 -5.39
N GLU A 85 8.77 -23.62 -4.35
CA GLU A 85 8.50 -25.07 -4.37
C GLU A 85 7.02 -25.40 -4.64
N ASN A 86 6.10 -24.51 -4.23
CA ASN A 86 4.66 -24.70 -4.38
C ASN A 86 4.04 -23.89 -5.53
N ASP A 87 4.84 -23.21 -6.35
CA ASP A 87 4.37 -22.33 -7.46
C ASP A 87 3.38 -21.25 -7.00
N GLU A 88 3.60 -20.68 -5.82
CA GLU A 88 2.71 -19.69 -5.21
C GLU A 88 3.26 -18.25 -5.29
N TRP A 89 4.55 -18.04 -5.56
CA TRP A 89 5.16 -16.71 -5.48
C TRP A 89 4.51 -15.69 -6.40
N LYS A 90 4.29 -16.02 -7.68
CA LYS A 90 3.61 -15.11 -8.61
C LYS A 90 2.19 -14.78 -8.18
N LYS A 91 1.46 -15.74 -7.64
CA LYS A 91 0.09 -15.54 -7.13
C LYS A 91 0.08 -14.60 -5.92
N MET A 92 1.06 -14.72 -5.02
CA MET A 92 1.22 -13.82 -3.88
C MET A 92 1.53 -12.39 -4.33
N VAL A 93 2.43 -12.21 -5.29
CA VAL A 93 2.72 -10.89 -5.87
C VAL A 93 1.51 -10.31 -6.60
N GLN A 94 0.80 -11.12 -7.39
CA GLN A 94 -0.45 -10.72 -8.05
C GLN A 94 -1.49 -10.23 -7.03
N ALA A 95 -1.70 -10.98 -5.96
CA ALA A 95 -2.68 -10.63 -4.92
C ALA A 95 -2.32 -9.30 -4.21
N TYR A 96 -1.03 -9.06 -3.99
CA TYR A 96 -0.55 -7.79 -3.46
C TYR A 96 -0.83 -6.64 -4.44
N LEU A 97 -0.48 -6.79 -5.72
CA LEU A 97 -0.73 -5.76 -6.75
C LEU A 97 -2.22 -5.49 -6.94
N ALA A 98 -3.06 -6.52 -6.94
CA ALA A 98 -4.52 -6.37 -6.98
C ALA A 98 -5.03 -5.54 -5.79
N SER A 99 -4.47 -5.78 -4.59
CA SER A 99 -4.80 -5.01 -3.39
C SER A 99 -4.36 -3.56 -3.46
N ILE A 100 -3.20 -3.28 -4.09
CA ILE A 100 -2.73 -1.91 -4.37
C ILE A 100 -3.69 -1.21 -5.34
N SER A 101 -4.05 -1.84 -6.46
CA SER A 101 -4.98 -1.25 -7.42
C SER A 101 -6.36 -0.97 -6.80
N PHE A 102 -6.81 -1.83 -5.89
CA PHE A 102 -8.05 -1.59 -5.16
C PHE A 102 -7.95 -0.36 -4.24
N VAL A 103 -6.91 -0.26 -3.41
CA VAL A 103 -6.78 0.91 -2.50
C VAL A 103 -6.51 2.19 -3.27
N ASP A 104 -5.78 2.13 -4.38
CA ASP A 104 -5.57 3.28 -5.28
C ASP A 104 -6.91 3.83 -5.77
N SER A 105 -7.86 2.96 -6.15
CA SER A 105 -9.22 3.39 -6.52
C SER A 105 -10.00 4.03 -5.36
N CYS A 106 -9.76 3.59 -4.12
CA CYS A 106 -10.35 4.21 -2.93
C CYS A 106 -9.76 5.61 -2.69
N VAL A 107 -8.45 5.76 -2.83
CA VAL A 107 -7.77 7.06 -2.78
C VAL A 107 -8.28 7.98 -3.88
N GLY A 108 -8.44 7.46 -5.11
CA GLY A 108 -9.03 8.19 -6.25
C GLY A 108 -10.40 8.77 -5.90
N THR A 109 -11.28 7.97 -5.29
CA THR A 109 -12.62 8.43 -4.86
C THR A 109 -12.54 9.66 -3.93
N VAL A 110 -11.59 9.68 -2.99
CA VAL A 110 -11.42 10.81 -2.07
C VAL A 110 -10.83 12.02 -2.79
N LEU A 111 -9.86 11.81 -3.67
CA LEU A 111 -9.22 12.90 -4.43
C LEU A 111 -10.19 13.53 -5.42
N ASP A 112 -11.02 12.74 -6.10
CA ASP A 112 -12.06 13.23 -7.00
C ASP A 112 -13.12 14.06 -6.23
N ALA A 113 -13.52 13.62 -5.04
CA ALA A 113 -14.43 14.38 -4.19
C ALA A 113 -13.82 15.72 -3.75
N LEU A 114 -12.55 15.74 -3.35
CA LEU A 114 -11.83 16.96 -3.02
C LEU A 114 -11.75 17.91 -4.22
N GLU A 115 -11.41 17.39 -5.40
CA GLU A 115 -11.23 18.18 -6.61
C GLU A 115 -12.54 18.84 -7.08
N ASN A 116 -13.68 18.19 -6.81
CA ASN A 116 -15.02 18.71 -7.12
C ASN A 116 -15.64 19.51 -5.96
N SER A 117 -14.94 19.69 -4.84
CA SER A 117 -15.42 20.43 -3.67
C SER A 117 -14.98 21.91 -3.70
N GLN A 118 -15.60 22.72 -2.86
CA GLN A 118 -15.16 24.11 -2.62
C GLN A 118 -13.75 24.22 -2.02
N TYR A 119 -13.18 23.12 -1.54
CA TYR A 119 -11.87 23.06 -0.88
C TYR A 119 -10.71 22.72 -1.82
N ALA A 120 -10.98 22.45 -3.11
CA ALA A 120 -10.00 22.00 -4.09
C ALA A 120 -8.73 22.87 -4.18
N GLU A 121 -8.89 24.19 -4.06
CA GLU A 121 -7.81 25.14 -4.28
C GLU A 121 -6.99 25.43 -3.01
N ASN A 122 -7.54 25.19 -1.82
CA ASN A 122 -6.95 25.60 -0.55
C ASN A 122 -6.62 24.45 0.41
N THR A 123 -6.72 23.19 -0.05
CA THR A 123 -6.40 22.01 0.75
C THR A 123 -5.05 21.41 0.38
N ALA A 124 -4.22 21.18 1.38
CA ALA A 124 -3.03 20.35 1.24
C ALA A 124 -3.42 18.87 1.39
N VAL A 125 -2.86 18.01 0.53
CA VAL A 125 -3.04 16.57 0.61
C VAL A 125 -1.71 15.92 0.97
N VAL A 126 -1.72 15.05 1.97
CA VAL A 126 -0.56 14.22 2.35
C VAL A 126 -0.98 12.76 2.27
N LEU A 127 -0.29 11.99 1.43
CA LEU A 127 -0.46 10.55 1.31
C LEU A 127 0.85 9.87 1.73
N TRP A 128 0.76 8.92 2.67
CA TRP A 128 1.91 8.13 3.08
C TRP A 128 1.51 6.70 3.43
N GLY A 129 2.48 5.78 3.37
CA GLY A 129 2.35 4.46 3.98
C GLY A 129 2.99 4.45 5.38
N ASP A 130 2.48 3.63 6.29
CA ASP A 130 3.03 3.47 7.63
C ASP A 130 4.34 2.66 7.64
N HIS A 131 4.49 1.73 6.70
CA HIS A 131 5.67 0.89 6.47
C HIS A 131 5.68 0.34 5.05
N GLY A 132 6.80 -0.25 4.64
CA GLY A 132 6.91 -1.01 3.40
C GLY A 132 6.51 -2.48 3.57
N TYR A 133 6.82 -3.33 2.58
CA TYR A 133 6.53 -4.75 2.60
C TYR A 133 7.52 -5.52 1.72
N GLN A 134 7.94 -6.71 2.16
CA GLN A 134 8.76 -7.63 1.38
C GLN A 134 7.86 -8.67 0.69
N LEU A 135 8.14 -8.92 -0.58
CA LEU A 135 7.40 -9.83 -1.44
C LEU A 135 8.28 -11.00 -1.90
N GLY A 136 9.16 -11.47 -1.03
CA GLY A 136 10.07 -12.58 -1.26
C GLY A 136 11.54 -12.25 -1.05
N GLU A 137 11.92 -10.97 -1.03
CA GLU A 137 13.29 -10.58 -0.69
C GLU A 137 13.62 -10.99 0.75
N LYS A 138 14.86 -11.39 1.00
CA LYS A 138 15.33 -11.87 2.31
C LYS A 138 14.52 -13.04 2.86
N SER A 139 14.02 -13.91 1.94
CA SER A 139 13.18 -15.07 2.27
C SER A 139 11.92 -14.74 3.07
N LYS A 140 11.27 -13.58 2.77
CA LYS A 140 10.18 -13.05 3.61
C LYS A 140 9.03 -12.44 2.81
N PHE A 141 7.80 -12.72 3.26
CA PHE A 141 6.58 -12.05 2.84
C PHE A 141 5.97 -11.30 4.04
N ALA A 142 6.60 -10.21 4.46
CA ALA A 142 6.19 -9.46 5.64
C ALA A 142 6.84 -8.07 5.71
N LYS A 143 6.54 -7.36 6.80
CA LYS A 143 7.02 -6.02 7.15
C LYS A 143 7.87 -6.00 8.44
N MET A 144 7.74 -7.04 9.29
CA MET A 144 8.44 -7.11 10.57
C MET A 144 9.92 -7.47 10.36
N ALA A 145 10.66 -6.51 9.82
CA ALA A 145 12.08 -6.57 9.54
C ALA A 145 12.65 -5.14 9.44
N LEU A 146 13.97 -5.01 9.56
CA LEU A 146 14.67 -3.74 9.41
C LEU A 146 15.27 -3.55 8.02
N TRP A 147 14.91 -4.41 7.06
CA TRP A 147 15.36 -4.33 5.68
C TRP A 147 14.69 -3.16 4.94
N GLU A 148 15.40 -2.60 3.98
CA GLU A 148 14.97 -1.43 3.19
C GLU A 148 13.53 -1.54 2.68
N ARG A 149 13.13 -2.71 2.13
CA ARG A 149 11.78 -2.91 1.59
C ARG A 149 10.68 -2.86 2.65
N ALA A 150 10.98 -3.18 3.90
CA ALA A 150 10.04 -3.12 5.01
C ALA A 150 9.96 -1.72 5.64
N THR A 151 11.05 -0.95 5.60
CA THR A 151 11.16 0.35 6.27
C THR A 151 10.90 1.54 5.33
N ARG A 152 11.09 1.35 4.03
CA ARG A 152 10.85 2.40 3.04
C ARG A 152 9.38 2.45 2.64
N THR A 153 8.80 3.63 2.72
CA THR A 153 7.39 3.88 2.41
C THR A 153 7.22 5.14 1.56
N PRO A 154 6.18 5.24 0.73
CA PRO A 154 5.90 6.47 -0.01
C PRO A 154 5.48 7.60 0.94
N LEU A 155 5.88 8.82 0.60
CA LEU A 155 5.36 10.06 1.14
C LEU A 155 5.14 11.03 -0.01
N ILE A 156 3.90 11.41 -0.25
CA ILE A 156 3.49 12.31 -1.32
C ILE A 156 2.80 13.51 -0.69
N ILE A 157 3.24 14.72 -1.02
CA ILE A 157 2.65 15.96 -0.52
C ILE A 157 2.23 16.82 -1.72
N LYS A 158 0.93 17.11 -1.82
CA LYS A 158 0.35 18.06 -2.77
C LYS A 158 -0.01 19.33 -1.99
N PRO A 159 0.73 20.44 -2.15
CA PRO A 159 0.38 21.70 -1.49
C PRO A 159 -0.91 22.29 -2.07
N PRO A 160 -1.59 23.21 -1.37
CA PRO A 160 -2.71 23.96 -1.92
C PRO A 160 -2.30 24.71 -3.18
N LYS A 161 -3.18 24.78 -4.19
CA LYS A 161 -2.90 25.55 -5.42
C LYS A 161 -2.69 27.05 -5.12
N SER A 162 -3.35 27.56 -4.09
CA SER A 162 -3.18 28.95 -3.63
C SER A 162 -1.78 29.28 -3.13
N SER A 163 -1.01 28.27 -2.67
CA SER A 163 0.37 28.47 -2.18
C SER A 163 1.42 28.51 -3.30
N THR A 164 1.06 28.10 -4.52
CA THR A 164 1.98 28.06 -5.67
C THR A 164 2.03 29.38 -6.46
N LYS A 165 1.25 30.38 -6.05
CA LYS A 165 1.35 31.73 -6.60
C LYS A 165 2.30 32.55 -5.73
N GLN A 166 3.59 32.41 -5.97
CA GLN A 166 4.64 33.42 -5.78
C GLN A 166 6.00 32.73 -5.53
N VAL A 167 6.77 32.59 -6.56
CA VAL A 167 8.20 33.01 -6.55
C VAL A 167 8.52 33.49 -7.96
#